data_f0a004ca194feb4224113905e046c639
#
_entry.id   f0a004ca194feb4224113905e046c639
#
_cell.length_a   1.000
_cell.length_b   1.000
_cell.length_c   1.000
_cell.angle_alpha   90.00
_cell.angle_beta   90.00
_cell.angle_gamma   90.00
#
_symmetry.space_group_name_H-M   'P 1'
#
loop_
_entity.id
_entity.type
_entity.pdbx_description
1 polymer ?
#
loop_
_entity_poly.entity_id
_entity_poly.type
_entity_poly.pdbx_seq_one_letter_code
_entity_poly.pdbx_strand_id
1 'polypeptide(L)'
;MNNNRGVALICIGVFLICCSLGLHTYNIYIDKQAGIKSEKVYNQIQEVLLKVDSESINEGTLNIDGNKYIGIISIPTLGLELPIMNDWDNEKMKYAPCRYYGSLETNDLVLCSHSYDNLLGNIKDLKQKDIVVITSISGKKYIYEVEVIEVLQPDDVVEMIENEFDLTLYTCTKDNLNRVTVRLNKIKEN
;
A
#
# COMPACT_ATOMS: atom_id res chain seq x y z
N MET A 1 28.00 19.64 45.96
CA MET A 1 27.90 19.11 44.57
C MET A 1 26.51 19.46 44.03
N ASN A 2 26.42 20.20 42.93
CA ASN A 2 25.21 20.97 42.53
C ASN A 2 23.96 20.10 42.31
N ASN A 3 23.00 20.22 43.25
CA ASN A 3 21.66 19.63 43.16
C ASN A 3 20.91 20.07 41.88
N ASN A 4 21.23 21.27 41.37
CA ASN A 4 20.63 21.86 40.16
C ASN A 4 20.97 21.09 38.87
N ARG A 5 22.15 20.42 38.78
CA ARG A 5 22.51 19.59 37.62
C ARG A 5 21.70 18.31 37.57
N GLY A 6 21.40 17.69 38.70
CA GLY A 6 20.56 16.50 38.78
C GLY A 6 19.12 16.80 38.37
N VAL A 7 18.55 17.91 38.86
CA VAL A 7 17.21 18.37 38.51
C VAL A 7 17.13 18.70 37.01
N ALA A 8 18.12 19.38 36.46
CA ALA A 8 18.14 19.67 35.01
C ALA A 8 18.15 18.41 34.15
N LEU A 9 18.92 17.37 34.51
CA LEU A 9 18.95 16.08 33.80
C LEU A 9 17.61 15.34 33.87
N ILE A 10 16.93 15.39 35.02
CA ILE A 10 15.60 14.80 35.17
C ILE A 10 14.59 15.53 34.28
N CYS A 11 14.60 16.87 34.27
CA CYS A 11 13.71 17.66 33.41
C CYS A 11 13.94 17.36 31.91
N ILE A 12 15.20 17.24 31.48
CA ILE A 12 15.53 16.84 30.08
C ILE A 12 15.01 15.43 29.78
N GLY A 13 15.20 14.48 30.68
CA GLY A 13 14.71 13.10 30.51
C GLY A 13 13.18 13.06 30.37
N VAL A 14 12.46 13.75 31.26
CA VAL A 14 10.99 13.84 31.18
C VAL A 14 10.54 14.50 29.88
N PHE A 15 11.20 15.59 29.47
CA PHE A 15 10.90 16.26 28.20
C PHE A 15 11.06 15.33 26.98
N LEU A 16 12.16 14.57 26.94
CA LEU A 16 12.40 13.61 25.84
C LEU A 16 11.35 12.48 25.81
N ILE A 17 10.92 11.99 26.98
CA ILE A 17 9.84 11.00 27.08
C ILE A 17 8.54 11.58 26.54
N CYS A 18 8.17 12.81 26.94
CA CYS A 18 6.97 13.47 26.45
C CYS A 18 7.01 13.68 24.92
N CYS A 19 8.16 14.11 24.37
CA CYS A 19 8.34 14.25 22.93
C CYS A 19 8.17 12.90 22.19
N SER A 20 8.76 11.83 22.73
CA SER A 20 8.66 10.48 22.14
C SER A 20 7.21 9.98 22.12
N LEU A 21 6.48 10.14 23.25
CA LEU A 21 5.05 9.80 23.32
C LEU A 21 4.21 10.64 22.35
N GLY A 22 4.52 11.94 22.24
CA GLY A 22 3.85 12.85 21.29
C GLY A 22 4.05 12.40 19.84
N LEU A 23 5.27 12.05 19.45
CA LEU A 23 5.58 11.54 18.10
C LEU A 23 4.89 10.19 17.84
N HIS A 24 4.89 9.29 18.82
CA HIS A 24 4.22 7.99 18.69
C HIS A 24 2.71 8.14 18.46
N THR A 25 2.04 8.97 19.28
CA THR A 25 0.59 9.22 19.12
C THR A 25 0.27 9.93 17.81
N TYR A 26 1.14 10.82 17.35
CA TYR A 26 1.02 11.50 16.05
C TYR A 26 1.11 10.49 14.89
N ASN A 27 2.06 9.56 14.93
CA ASN A 27 2.20 8.52 13.90
C ASN A 27 0.97 7.62 13.84
N ILE A 28 0.43 7.17 14.99
CA ILE A 28 -0.82 6.40 15.03
C ILE A 28 -1.98 7.19 14.44
N TYR A 29 -2.07 8.48 14.72
CA TYR A 29 -3.11 9.34 14.19
C TYR A 29 -3.04 9.44 12.66
N ILE A 30 -1.86 9.65 12.09
CA ILE A 30 -1.65 9.73 10.63
C ILE A 30 -2.02 8.40 9.94
N ASP A 31 -1.56 7.26 10.50
CA ASP A 31 -1.88 5.94 9.97
C ASP A 31 -3.42 5.70 9.96
N LYS A 32 -4.10 6.03 11.05
CA LYS A 32 -5.56 5.93 11.14
C LYS A 32 -6.27 6.83 10.11
N GLN A 33 -5.80 8.06 9.88
CA GLN A 33 -6.37 8.96 8.88
C GLN A 33 -6.19 8.41 7.46
N ALA A 34 -5.05 7.79 7.17
CA ALA A 34 -4.80 7.11 5.90
C ALA A 34 -5.82 5.99 5.67
N GLY A 35 -6.04 5.13 6.66
CA GLY A 35 -7.04 4.06 6.61
C GLY A 35 -8.46 4.56 6.36
N ILE A 36 -8.93 5.57 7.11
CA ILE A 36 -10.27 6.15 6.94
C ILE A 36 -10.46 6.71 5.52
N LYS A 37 -9.44 7.38 4.98
CA LYS A 37 -9.52 7.96 3.64
C LYS A 37 -9.54 6.89 2.56
N SER A 38 -8.74 5.85 2.72
CA SER A 38 -8.72 4.67 1.84
C SER A 38 -10.07 3.95 1.85
N GLU A 39 -10.63 3.68 3.02
CA GLU A 39 -11.93 3.01 3.19
C GLU A 39 -13.08 3.80 2.55
N LYS A 40 -13.09 5.12 2.70
CA LYS A 40 -14.10 5.96 2.05
C LYS A 40 -14.09 5.78 0.53
N VAL A 41 -12.91 5.82 -0.08
CA VAL A 41 -12.77 5.65 -1.54
C VAL A 41 -13.08 4.23 -1.97
N TYR A 42 -12.64 3.23 -1.20
CA TYR A 42 -12.99 1.83 -1.42
C TYR A 42 -14.51 1.64 -1.51
N ASN A 43 -15.28 2.17 -0.55
CA ASN A 43 -16.73 2.08 -0.53
C ASN A 43 -17.37 2.76 -1.76
N GLN A 44 -16.85 3.90 -2.21
CA GLN A 44 -17.32 4.57 -3.43
C GLN A 44 -17.06 3.73 -4.68
N ILE A 45 -15.91 3.10 -4.80
CA ILE A 45 -15.61 2.19 -5.92
C ILE A 45 -16.52 0.97 -5.88
N GLN A 46 -16.73 0.37 -4.71
CA GLN A 46 -17.65 -0.77 -4.54
C GLN A 46 -19.06 -0.41 -4.98
N GLU A 47 -19.55 0.76 -4.61
CA GLU A 47 -20.88 1.22 -5.04
C GLU A 47 -20.99 1.34 -6.57
N VAL A 48 -19.93 1.81 -7.23
CA VAL A 48 -19.87 1.87 -8.69
C VAL A 48 -19.85 0.46 -9.28
N LEU A 49 -19.00 -0.43 -8.78
CA LEU A 49 -18.91 -1.83 -9.26
C LEU A 49 -20.23 -2.61 -9.11
N LEU A 50 -21.05 -2.29 -8.10
CA LEU A 50 -22.36 -2.90 -7.92
C LEU A 50 -23.43 -2.38 -8.89
N LYS A 51 -23.24 -1.17 -9.46
CA LYS A 51 -24.21 -0.49 -10.33
C LYS A 51 -23.88 -0.63 -11.81
N VAL A 52 -22.68 -1.06 -12.15
CA VAL A 52 -22.19 -1.05 -13.53
C VAL A 52 -22.47 -2.39 -14.20
N ASP A 53 -23.32 -2.38 -15.22
CA ASP A 53 -23.23 -3.32 -16.32
C ASP A 53 -21.91 -3.06 -17.06
N SER A 54 -21.10 -4.08 -17.25
CA SER A 54 -19.72 -4.06 -17.73
C SER A 54 -19.45 -3.35 -19.08
N GLU A 55 -20.49 -2.83 -19.74
CA GLU A 55 -20.38 -2.12 -21.03
C GLU A 55 -20.13 -0.61 -20.95
N SER A 56 -20.22 0.02 -19.77
CA SER A 56 -20.22 1.49 -19.66
C SER A 56 -18.91 2.14 -19.16
N ILE A 57 -17.83 1.39 -18.93
CA ILE A 57 -16.55 1.95 -18.47
C ILE A 57 -15.58 2.04 -19.64
N ASN A 58 -15.46 3.24 -20.22
CA ASN A 58 -14.74 3.46 -21.48
C ASN A 58 -13.24 3.73 -21.37
N GLU A 59 -12.62 3.82 -20.16
CA GLU A 59 -11.19 4.18 -20.05
C GLU A 59 -10.40 3.37 -19.00
N GLY A 60 -10.95 2.28 -18.44
CA GLY A 60 -10.23 1.47 -17.42
C GLY A 60 -9.91 2.23 -16.12
N THR A 61 -10.40 3.46 -15.95
CA THR A 61 -10.21 4.26 -14.73
C THR A 61 -11.50 4.93 -14.27
N LEU A 62 -11.61 5.12 -12.95
CA LEU A 62 -12.70 5.86 -12.30
C LEU A 62 -12.14 7.12 -11.64
N ASN A 63 -12.73 8.29 -11.90
CA ASN A 63 -12.34 9.54 -11.24
C ASN A 63 -13.19 9.76 -9.99
N ILE A 64 -12.53 9.89 -8.82
CA ILE A 64 -13.16 10.23 -7.55
C ILE A 64 -12.36 11.38 -6.93
N ASP A 65 -13.02 12.50 -6.67
CA ASP A 65 -12.42 13.69 -6.06
C ASP A 65 -11.12 14.15 -6.78
N GLY A 66 -11.09 14.06 -8.13
CA GLY A 66 -9.95 14.45 -8.96
C GLY A 66 -8.81 13.42 -9.04
N ASN A 67 -8.94 12.27 -8.41
CA ASN A 67 -7.98 11.17 -8.50
C ASN A 67 -8.54 10.03 -9.36
N LYS A 68 -7.67 9.44 -10.18
CA LYS A 68 -8.03 8.29 -11.03
C LYS A 68 -7.68 6.99 -10.31
N TYR A 69 -8.61 6.02 -10.34
CA TYR A 69 -8.47 4.68 -9.75
C TYR A 69 -8.63 3.63 -10.83
N ILE A 70 -7.85 2.54 -10.75
CA ILE A 70 -7.87 1.42 -11.69
C ILE A 70 -8.60 0.18 -11.15
N GLY A 71 -8.89 0.13 -9.85
CA GLY A 71 -9.54 -0.99 -9.21
C GLY A 71 -9.36 -1.02 -7.70
N ILE A 72 -9.56 -2.21 -7.17
CA ILE A 72 -9.42 -2.55 -5.75
C ILE A 72 -8.46 -3.73 -5.63
N ILE A 73 -7.57 -3.71 -4.65
CA ILE A 73 -6.77 -4.86 -4.22
C ILE A 73 -7.32 -5.40 -2.91
N SER A 74 -7.52 -6.72 -2.84
CA SER A 74 -7.88 -7.47 -1.64
C SER A 74 -6.75 -8.42 -1.27
N ILE A 75 -6.29 -8.36 -0.02
CA ILE A 75 -5.27 -9.24 0.56
C ILE A 75 -5.87 -9.90 1.81
N PRO A 76 -6.60 -11.03 1.65
CA PRO A 76 -7.38 -11.63 2.75
C PRO A 76 -6.54 -12.00 3.97
N THR A 77 -5.32 -12.51 3.79
CA THR A 77 -4.39 -12.88 4.87
C THR A 77 -4.07 -11.69 5.79
N LEU A 78 -4.05 -10.47 5.24
CA LEU A 78 -3.79 -9.23 6.00
C LEU A 78 -5.08 -8.48 6.37
N GLY A 79 -6.26 -8.96 5.91
CA GLY A 79 -7.55 -8.27 6.10
C GLY A 79 -7.61 -6.91 5.40
N LEU A 80 -6.87 -6.73 4.29
CA LEU A 80 -6.79 -5.47 3.57
C LEU A 80 -7.69 -5.48 2.34
N GLU A 81 -8.43 -4.39 2.17
CA GLU A 81 -9.17 -4.05 0.96
C GLU A 81 -8.94 -2.57 0.64
N LEU A 82 -8.22 -2.29 -0.44
CA LEU A 82 -7.70 -0.96 -0.73
C LEU A 82 -8.01 -0.55 -2.17
N PRO A 83 -8.38 0.72 -2.41
CA PRO A 83 -8.45 1.27 -3.76
C PRO A 83 -7.05 1.35 -4.36
N ILE A 84 -6.93 1.19 -5.68
CA ILE A 84 -5.66 1.33 -6.41
C ILE A 84 -5.70 2.61 -7.24
N MET A 85 -4.79 3.54 -6.96
CA MET A 85 -4.63 4.76 -7.76
C MET A 85 -3.90 4.48 -9.07
N ASN A 86 -4.33 5.16 -10.14
CA ASN A 86 -3.73 5.02 -11.46
C ASN A 86 -2.31 5.57 -11.56
N ASP A 87 -2.02 6.65 -10.83
CA ASP A 87 -0.76 7.38 -10.97
C ASP A 87 0.00 7.39 -9.63
N TRP A 88 1.31 7.11 -9.72
CA TRP A 88 2.21 7.24 -8.59
C TRP A 88 2.46 8.70 -8.23
N ASP A 89 2.39 8.99 -6.93
CA ASP A 89 2.75 10.29 -6.34
C ASP A 89 3.01 10.11 -4.85
N ASN A 90 4.00 10.81 -4.29
CA ASN A 90 4.40 10.71 -2.88
C ASN A 90 3.26 11.05 -1.91
N GLU A 91 2.40 12.00 -2.24
CA GLU A 91 1.26 12.35 -1.40
C GLU A 91 0.12 11.32 -1.52
N LYS A 92 -0.11 10.80 -2.74
CA LYS A 92 -1.14 9.79 -3.00
C LYS A 92 -0.84 8.47 -2.31
N MET A 93 0.43 8.04 -2.30
CA MET A 93 0.89 6.82 -1.61
C MET A 93 0.56 6.78 -0.11
N LYS A 94 0.28 7.93 0.51
CA LYS A 94 -0.14 8.01 1.92
C LYS A 94 -1.56 7.52 2.15
N TYR A 95 -2.37 7.35 1.09
CA TYR A 95 -3.79 7.06 1.23
C TYR A 95 -4.23 5.79 0.51
N ALA A 96 -3.47 5.35 -0.50
CA ALA A 96 -3.77 4.14 -1.27
C ALA A 96 -2.52 3.60 -1.96
N PRO A 97 -2.48 2.30 -2.30
CA PRO A 97 -1.53 1.78 -3.27
C PRO A 97 -1.67 2.52 -4.60
N CYS A 98 -0.52 2.88 -5.19
CA CYS A 98 -0.43 3.57 -6.47
C CYS A 98 0.23 2.67 -7.50
N ARG A 99 -0.22 2.73 -8.74
CA ARG A 99 0.48 2.10 -9.86
C ARG A 99 1.79 2.82 -10.11
N TYR A 100 2.89 2.11 -9.87
CA TYR A 100 4.24 2.58 -10.13
C TYR A 100 4.67 2.29 -11.56
N TYR A 101 4.34 1.09 -12.08
CA TYR A 101 4.69 0.63 -13.42
C TYR A 101 3.68 -0.39 -13.94
N GLY A 102 3.65 -0.63 -15.24
CA GLY A 102 2.92 -1.70 -15.90
C GLY A 102 1.39 -1.59 -15.83
N SER A 103 0.72 -2.70 -16.13
CA SER A 103 -0.74 -2.79 -16.10
C SER A 103 -1.24 -4.21 -15.83
N LEU A 104 -2.54 -4.34 -15.56
CA LEU A 104 -3.22 -5.64 -15.42
C LEU A 104 -3.27 -6.42 -16.72
N GLU A 105 -3.23 -5.72 -17.86
CA GLU A 105 -3.32 -6.29 -19.20
C GLU A 105 -1.96 -6.83 -19.67
N THR A 106 -0.88 -6.17 -19.31
CA THR A 106 0.49 -6.55 -19.69
C THR A 106 1.13 -7.57 -18.75
N ASN A 107 0.48 -7.86 -17.61
CA ASN A 107 0.95 -8.77 -16.56
C ASN A 107 2.35 -8.39 -16.02
N ASP A 108 2.55 -7.11 -15.77
CA ASP A 108 3.79 -6.55 -15.23
C ASP A 108 3.49 -5.43 -14.22
N LEU A 109 2.30 -5.48 -13.59
CA LEU A 109 1.82 -4.42 -12.71
C LEU A 109 2.68 -4.32 -11.45
N VAL A 110 3.19 -3.13 -11.17
CA VAL A 110 3.89 -2.80 -9.92
C VAL A 110 3.09 -1.79 -9.13
N LEU A 111 2.72 -2.16 -7.91
CA LEU A 111 1.99 -1.31 -6.96
C LEU A 111 2.87 -0.95 -5.77
N CYS A 112 2.79 0.29 -5.33
CA CYS A 112 3.50 0.76 -4.16
C CYS A 112 2.63 1.61 -3.24
N SER A 113 2.95 1.63 -1.95
CA SER A 113 2.38 2.56 -0.97
C SER A 113 3.37 2.91 0.12
N HIS A 114 3.03 3.87 0.99
CA HIS A 114 3.74 4.03 2.26
C HIS A 114 3.57 2.82 3.17
N SER A 115 4.54 2.61 4.08
CA SER A 115 4.60 1.49 5.01
C SER A 115 3.66 1.67 6.22
N TYR A 116 2.44 2.16 5.98
CA TYR A 116 1.40 2.24 7.01
C TYR A 116 0.72 0.88 7.19
N ASP A 117 0.37 0.54 8.43
CA ASP A 117 -0.25 -0.75 8.76
C ASP A 117 -1.61 -0.95 8.06
N ASN A 118 -2.34 0.14 7.82
CA ASN A 118 -3.61 0.14 7.07
C ASN A 118 -3.43 0.16 5.53
N LEU A 119 -2.21 0.12 5.03
CA LEU A 119 -1.86 0.01 3.62
C LEU A 119 -0.98 -1.23 3.39
N LEU A 120 0.09 -1.10 2.59
CA LEU A 120 0.99 -2.24 2.31
C LEU A 120 2.10 -2.43 3.36
N GLY A 121 2.05 -1.77 4.53
CA GLY A 121 3.10 -1.83 5.54
C GLY A 121 3.40 -3.22 6.11
N ASN A 122 2.42 -4.11 6.07
CA ASN A 122 2.53 -5.47 6.61
C ASN A 122 2.65 -6.56 5.53
N ILE A 123 2.95 -6.21 4.25
CA ILE A 123 3.11 -7.23 3.18
C ILE A 123 4.27 -8.20 3.43
N LYS A 124 5.24 -7.83 4.28
CA LYS A 124 6.32 -8.72 4.74
C LYS A 124 5.81 -9.95 5.50
N ASP A 125 4.59 -9.88 6.05
CA ASP A 125 3.99 -10.96 6.86
C ASP A 125 3.23 -11.98 5.98
N LEU A 126 3.09 -11.70 4.68
CA LEU A 126 2.60 -12.65 3.69
C LEU A 126 3.51 -13.88 3.60
N LYS A 127 2.97 -14.96 3.09
CA LYS A 127 3.69 -16.22 2.86
C LYS A 127 3.49 -16.66 1.42
N GLN A 128 4.42 -17.48 0.94
CA GLN A 128 4.25 -18.15 -0.35
C GLN A 128 2.90 -18.87 -0.38
N LYS A 129 2.18 -18.76 -1.50
CA LYS A 129 0.82 -19.23 -1.76
C LYS A 129 -0.32 -18.43 -1.11
N ASP A 130 -0.05 -17.35 -0.39
CA ASP A 130 -1.09 -16.41 -0.03
C ASP A 130 -1.73 -15.80 -1.28
N ILE A 131 -3.02 -15.56 -1.21
CA ILE A 131 -3.80 -15.07 -2.35
C ILE A 131 -3.98 -13.56 -2.27
N VAL A 132 -3.79 -12.91 -3.42
CA VAL A 132 -4.11 -11.50 -3.64
C VAL A 132 -5.07 -11.40 -4.81
N VAL A 133 -6.13 -10.62 -4.66
CA VAL A 133 -7.14 -10.42 -5.71
C VAL A 133 -7.16 -8.94 -6.09
N ILE A 134 -7.06 -8.65 -7.39
CA ILE A 134 -7.34 -7.32 -7.91
C ILE A 134 -8.65 -7.36 -8.70
N THR A 135 -9.58 -6.49 -8.35
CA THR A 135 -10.80 -6.25 -9.13
C THR A 135 -10.64 -4.92 -9.85
N SER A 136 -10.58 -4.95 -11.18
CA SER A 136 -10.49 -3.74 -12.00
C SER A 136 -11.78 -2.92 -11.91
N ILE A 137 -11.76 -1.66 -12.35
CA ILE A 137 -12.95 -0.81 -12.41
C ILE A 137 -14.04 -1.42 -13.34
N SER A 138 -13.67 -2.23 -14.35
CA SER A 138 -14.62 -2.97 -15.18
C SER A 138 -15.23 -4.20 -14.51
N GLY A 139 -14.90 -4.47 -13.23
CA GLY A 139 -15.39 -5.64 -12.50
C GLY A 139 -14.62 -6.93 -12.78
N LYS A 140 -13.64 -6.92 -13.69
CA LYS A 140 -12.83 -8.10 -13.99
C LYS A 140 -11.90 -8.41 -12.82
N LYS A 141 -11.88 -9.67 -12.38
CA LYS A 141 -11.03 -10.15 -11.30
C LYS A 141 -9.75 -10.79 -11.83
N TYR A 142 -8.66 -10.51 -11.16
CA TYR A 142 -7.34 -11.08 -11.40
C TYR A 142 -6.87 -11.67 -10.07
N ILE A 143 -6.58 -12.96 -10.06
CA ILE A 143 -6.20 -13.70 -8.86
C ILE A 143 -4.73 -14.04 -8.97
N TYR A 144 -3.96 -13.69 -7.95
CA TYR A 144 -2.51 -13.89 -7.87
C TYR A 144 -2.15 -14.71 -6.65
N GLU A 145 -1.07 -15.48 -6.77
CA GLU A 145 -0.45 -16.23 -5.68
C GLU A 145 0.93 -15.66 -5.39
N VAL A 146 1.28 -15.51 -4.10
CA VAL A 146 2.60 -15.06 -3.65
C VAL A 146 3.64 -16.13 -3.96
N GLU A 147 4.68 -15.76 -4.69
CA GLU A 147 5.80 -16.62 -5.04
C GLU A 147 7.05 -16.31 -4.21
N VAL A 148 7.43 -15.03 -4.15
CA VAL A 148 8.66 -14.59 -3.50
C VAL A 148 8.39 -13.37 -2.63
N ILE A 149 9.04 -13.32 -1.48
CA ILE A 149 9.13 -12.13 -0.62
C ILE A 149 10.59 -11.84 -0.41
N GLU A 150 11.00 -10.64 -0.78
CA GLU A 150 12.40 -10.22 -0.79
C GLU A 150 12.56 -8.76 -0.33
N VAL A 151 13.79 -8.36 -0.10
CA VAL A 151 14.14 -6.97 0.23
C VAL A 151 15.11 -6.46 -0.82
N LEU A 152 14.70 -5.41 -1.52
CA LEU A 152 15.50 -4.71 -2.53
C LEU A 152 16.08 -3.42 -1.98
N GLN A 153 17.20 -2.97 -2.56
CA GLN A 153 17.75 -1.65 -2.29
C GLN A 153 16.85 -0.56 -2.93
N PRO A 154 16.90 0.68 -2.48
CA PRO A 154 16.10 1.77 -3.04
C PRO A 154 16.36 2.08 -4.51
N ASP A 155 17.57 1.77 -4.98
CA ASP A 155 18.08 1.99 -6.34
C ASP A 155 17.99 0.77 -7.27
N ASP A 156 17.52 -0.38 -6.76
CA ASP A 156 17.25 -1.60 -7.57
C ASP A 156 15.96 -1.44 -8.42
N VAL A 157 15.88 -0.32 -9.17
CA VAL A 157 14.67 0.01 -9.96
C VAL A 157 14.46 -0.97 -11.09
N VAL A 158 15.53 -1.45 -11.71
CA VAL A 158 15.48 -2.42 -12.82
C VAL A 158 14.86 -3.73 -12.32
N GLU A 159 15.36 -4.26 -11.22
CA GLU A 159 14.85 -5.48 -10.58
C GLU A 159 13.39 -5.31 -10.12
N MET A 160 12.98 -4.09 -9.78
CA MET A 160 11.61 -3.81 -9.40
C MET A 160 10.65 -3.92 -10.58
N ILE A 161 11.02 -3.48 -11.78
CA ILE A 161 10.14 -3.38 -12.95
C ILE A 161 10.41 -4.41 -14.05
N GLU A 162 11.67 -4.82 -14.25
CA GLU A 162 12.06 -5.79 -15.28
C GLU A 162 12.23 -7.18 -14.65
N ASN A 163 11.12 -7.91 -14.51
CA ASN A 163 11.10 -9.24 -13.90
C ASN A 163 10.05 -10.12 -14.58
N GLU A 164 9.97 -11.40 -14.18
CA GLU A 164 9.07 -12.40 -14.76
C GLU A 164 7.70 -12.54 -14.04
N PHE A 165 7.44 -11.70 -13.04
CA PHE A 165 6.24 -11.80 -12.22
C PHE A 165 5.11 -10.91 -12.75
N ASP A 166 3.87 -11.41 -12.68
CA ASP A 166 2.70 -10.73 -13.20
C ASP A 166 2.25 -9.53 -12.33
N LEU A 167 2.57 -9.57 -11.02
CA LEU A 167 2.27 -8.52 -10.05
C LEU A 167 3.43 -8.38 -9.06
N THR A 168 3.83 -7.16 -8.80
CA THR A 168 4.77 -6.80 -7.73
C THR A 168 4.10 -5.81 -6.78
N LEU A 169 4.15 -6.11 -5.48
CA LEU A 169 3.76 -5.18 -4.41
C LEU A 169 5.02 -4.75 -3.68
N TYR A 170 5.20 -3.44 -3.43
CA TYR A 170 6.30 -3.01 -2.59
C TYR A 170 5.95 -1.83 -1.67
N THR A 171 6.70 -1.74 -0.59
CA THR A 171 6.66 -0.64 0.37
C THR A 171 8.05 -0.43 0.99
N CYS A 172 8.26 0.68 1.68
CA CYS A 172 9.50 0.88 2.43
C CYS A 172 9.58 -0.06 3.63
N THR A 173 10.79 -0.46 4.00
CA THR A 173 11.05 -1.03 5.33
C THR A 173 10.76 0.01 6.43
N LYS A 174 10.56 -0.41 7.68
CA LYS A 174 10.23 0.51 8.79
C LYS A 174 11.32 1.56 9.05
N ASP A 175 12.56 1.26 8.69
CA ASP A 175 13.70 2.20 8.75
C ASP A 175 13.84 3.07 7.49
N ASN A 176 12.99 2.86 6.47
CA ASN A 176 13.01 3.51 5.16
C ASN A 176 14.29 3.29 4.32
N LEU A 177 15.16 2.36 4.73
CA LEU A 177 16.42 2.11 4.04
C LEU A 177 16.26 1.23 2.82
N ASN A 178 15.29 0.31 2.82
CA ASN A 178 15.07 -0.69 1.78
C ASN A 178 13.61 -0.77 1.35
N ARG A 179 13.30 -1.68 0.40
CA ARG A 179 11.97 -1.97 -0.11
C ARG A 179 11.61 -3.42 0.20
N VAL A 180 10.58 -3.62 1.02
CA VAL A 180 9.93 -4.94 1.12
C VAL A 180 9.16 -5.15 -0.17
N THR A 181 9.46 -6.22 -0.87
CA THR A 181 8.91 -6.54 -2.20
C THR A 181 8.30 -7.93 -2.18
N VAL A 182 7.07 -8.04 -2.65
CA VAL A 182 6.34 -9.29 -2.81
C VAL A 182 6.09 -9.50 -4.30
N ARG A 183 6.50 -10.66 -4.81
CA ARG A 183 6.35 -11.09 -6.19
C ARG A 183 5.22 -12.11 -6.31
N LEU A 184 4.36 -11.93 -7.27
CA LEU A 184 3.17 -12.75 -7.43
C LEU A 184 2.95 -13.13 -8.89
N ASN A 185 2.48 -14.35 -9.10
CA ASN A 185 2.04 -14.82 -10.41
C ASN A 185 0.53 -15.00 -10.44
N LYS A 186 -0.03 -14.73 -11.59
CA LYS A 186 -1.46 -14.90 -11.84
C LYS A 186 -1.83 -16.37 -11.86
N ILE A 187 -2.84 -16.72 -11.10
CA ILE A 187 -3.41 -18.08 -11.15
C ILE A 187 -4.20 -18.21 -12.46
N LYS A 188 -3.79 -19.15 -13.31
CA LYS A 188 -4.55 -19.47 -14.52
C LYS A 188 -5.86 -20.17 -14.12
N GLU A 189 -6.98 -19.61 -14.50
CA GLU A 189 -8.26 -20.32 -14.44
C GLU A 189 -8.17 -21.53 -15.40
N ASN A 190 -8.34 -22.75 -14.83
CA ASN A 190 -8.42 -24.00 -15.59
C ASN A 190 -9.78 -24.13 -16.28
#